data_04e0db6aa86cf88b95681e131c6cbdd4
#
_entry.id   04e0db6aa86cf88b95681e131c6cbdd4
#
_cell.length_a   1.000
_cell.length_b   1.000
_cell.length_c   1.000
_cell.angle_alpha   90.00
_cell.angle_beta   90.00
_cell.angle_gamma   90.00
#
_symmetry.space_group_name_H-M   'P 1'
#
loop_
_entity.id
_entity.type
_entity.pdbx_description
1 polymer ?
#
loop_
_entity_poly.entity_id
_entity_poly.type
_entity_poly.pdbx_seq_one_letter_code
_entity_poly.pdbx_strand_id
1 'polypeptide(L)'
;MKRALAIAALSLAFVAAAPKKQLPPLGTKFHALPAGKGKQLVEASCLPCHSPDILVQQRLTEKQWTANVEKMMRWGAAVREEDKPAIIAYLAGHFGPENKFTPIATRPVGR
;
A
#
# COMPACT_ATOMS: atom_id res chain seq x y z
N MET A 1 45.25 -43.81 -22.33
CA MET A 1 44.95 -42.40 -21.96
C MET A 1 43.76 -41.75 -22.70
N LYS A 2 43.00 -42.43 -23.57
CA LYS A 2 41.88 -41.84 -24.33
C LYS A 2 40.49 -42.13 -23.76
N ARG A 3 40.37 -42.77 -22.60
CA ARG A 3 39.08 -43.15 -21.97
C ARG A 3 38.69 -42.32 -20.77
N ALA A 4 39.58 -41.47 -20.26
CA ALA A 4 39.31 -40.63 -19.08
C ALA A 4 38.65 -39.29 -19.41
N LEU A 5 38.66 -38.85 -20.67
CA LEU A 5 38.10 -37.56 -21.08
C LEU A 5 36.61 -37.61 -21.43
N ALA A 6 36.04 -38.81 -21.61
CA ALA A 6 34.61 -38.94 -21.96
C ALA A 6 33.64 -38.87 -20.77
N ILE A 7 34.14 -39.06 -19.52
CA ILE A 7 33.31 -39.09 -18.32
C ILE A 7 33.12 -37.68 -17.71
N ALA A 8 34.04 -36.76 -17.99
CA ALA A 8 33.96 -35.38 -17.47
C ALA A 8 32.96 -34.49 -18.23
N ALA A 9 32.56 -34.86 -19.43
CA ALA A 9 31.63 -34.07 -20.22
C ALA A 9 30.14 -34.31 -19.91
N LEU A 10 29.81 -35.41 -19.20
CA LEU A 10 28.43 -35.81 -18.96
C LEU A 10 27.88 -35.26 -17.63
N SER A 11 28.73 -34.71 -16.76
CA SER A 11 28.32 -34.18 -15.46
C SER A 11 27.89 -32.71 -15.46
N LEU A 12 28.04 -31.99 -16.58
CA LEU A 12 27.67 -30.58 -16.67
C LEU A 12 26.25 -30.32 -17.18
N ALA A 13 25.51 -31.34 -17.56
CA ALA A 13 24.19 -31.16 -18.21
C ALA A 13 22.99 -31.24 -17.26
N PHE A 14 23.17 -31.34 -15.96
CA PHE A 14 22.08 -31.53 -14.99
C PHE A 14 21.88 -30.36 -14.05
N VAL A 15 22.24 -29.15 -14.43
CA VAL A 15 21.65 -27.96 -13.83
C VAL A 15 20.36 -27.66 -14.61
N ALA A 16 19.40 -28.57 -14.54
CA ALA A 16 18.05 -28.29 -14.99
C ALA A 16 17.52 -27.14 -14.17
N ALA A 17 17.25 -26.02 -14.83
CA ALA A 17 16.65 -24.85 -14.23
C ALA A 17 15.40 -25.28 -13.46
N ALA A 18 15.46 -25.20 -12.14
CA ALA A 18 14.29 -25.39 -11.31
C ALA A 18 13.19 -24.43 -11.82
N PRO A 19 11.96 -24.90 -12.02
CA PRO A 19 10.89 -24.03 -12.48
C PRO A 19 10.81 -22.84 -11.52
N LYS A 20 11.04 -21.64 -12.05
CA LYS A 20 10.86 -20.42 -11.28
C LYS A 20 9.40 -20.39 -10.85
N LYS A 21 9.13 -20.79 -9.63
CA LYS A 21 7.80 -20.69 -9.03
C LYS A 21 7.44 -19.22 -9.05
N GLN A 22 6.69 -18.80 -10.05
CA GLN A 22 6.16 -17.44 -10.08
C GLN A 22 5.28 -17.29 -8.85
N LEU A 23 5.75 -16.47 -7.92
CA LEU A 23 4.91 -16.05 -6.81
C LEU A 23 3.68 -15.36 -7.42
N PRO A 24 2.47 -15.67 -6.94
CA PRO A 24 1.28 -14.97 -7.40
C PRO A 24 1.52 -13.47 -7.21
N PRO A 25 1.06 -12.62 -8.14
CA PRO A 25 1.17 -11.19 -7.96
C PRO A 25 0.46 -10.82 -6.65
N LEU A 26 1.23 -10.45 -5.66
CA LEU A 26 0.72 -9.84 -4.43
C LEU A 26 0.22 -8.45 -4.82
N GLY A 27 -0.98 -8.38 -5.35
CA GLY A 27 -1.58 -7.14 -5.83
C GLY A 27 -2.85 -6.86 -5.08
N THR A 28 -2.77 -6.16 -3.98
CA THR A 28 -3.81 -5.23 -3.59
C THR A 28 -3.76 -4.07 -4.58
N LYS A 29 -4.80 -3.88 -5.37
CA LYS A 29 -4.97 -2.62 -6.07
C LYS A 29 -5.25 -1.57 -5.00
N PHE A 30 -4.32 -0.65 -4.79
CA PHE A 30 -4.54 0.47 -3.90
C PHE A 30 -5.73 1.29 -4.38
N HIS A 31 -6.64 1.64 -3.49
CA HIS A 31 -7.73 2.52 -3.82
C HIS A 31 -7.19 3.94 -4.05
N ALA A 32 -7.63 4.57 -5.13
CA ALA A 32 -7.40 6.00 -5.30
C ALA A 32 -8.24 6.77 -4.28
N LEU A 33 -7.68 7.86 -3.75
CA LEU A 33 -8.46 8.76 -2.91
C LEU A 33 -9.56 9.45 -3.72
N PRO A 34 -10.74 9.68 -3.17
CA PRO A 34 -11.82 10.40 -3.82
C PRO A 34 -11.38 11.79 -4.29
N ALA A 35 -11.93 12.24 -5.41
CA ALA A 35 -11.72 13.61 -5.87
C ALA A 35 -12.34 14.61 -4.89
N GLY A 36 -11.67 15.73 -4.64
CA GLY A 36 -12.17 16.77 -3.75
C GLY A 36 -11.09 17.76 -3.35
N LYS A 37 -11.55 18.89 -2.79
CA LYS A 37 -10.65 19.90 -2.24
C LYS A 37 -9.89 19.30 -1.06
N GLY A 38 -8.57 19.43 -1.06
CA GLY A 38 -7.69 18.85 -0.04
C GLY A 38 -7.06 17.51 -0.41
N LYS A 39 -7.52 16.82 -1.47
CA LYS A 39 -6.95 15.54 -1.92
C LYS A 39 -5.44 15.59 -2.07
N GLN A 40 -4.92 16.58 -2.80
CA GLN A 40 -3.49 16.72 -3.05
C GLN A 40 -2.67 16.92 -1.77
N LEU A 41 -3.23 17.65 -0.80
CA LEU A 41 -2.61 17.85 0.51
C LEU A 41 -2.53 16.52 1.27
N VAL A 42 -3.60 15.73 1.26
CA VAL A 42 -3.61 14.40 1.88
C VAL A 42 -2.64 13.47 1.18
N GLU A 43 -2.61 13.45 -0.14
CA GLU A 43 -1.65 12.63 -0.90
C GLU A 43 -0.20 13.00 -0.57
N ALA A 44 0.13 14.27 -0.55
CA ALA A 44 1.49 14.74 -0.27
C ALA A 44 1.92 14.49 1.18
N SER A 45 1.01 14.62 2.13
CA SER A 45 1.34 14.55 3.56
C SER A 45 1.21 13.16 4.18
N CYS A 46 0.32 12.33 3.66
CA CYS A 46 -0.03 11.05 4.29
C CYS A 46 0.54 9.83 3.53
N LEU A 47 0.56 9.88 2.19
CA LEU A 47 0.94 8.72 1.38
C LEU A 47 2.44 8.45 1.21
N PRO A 48 3.39 9.32 1.61
CA PRO A 48 4.80 8.95 1.63
C PRO A 48 5.13 7.79 2.58
N CYS A 49 4.32 7.58 3.62
CA CYS A 49 4.58 6.59 4.67
C CYS A 49 3.74 5.32 4.55
N HIS A 50 2.55 5.39 3.95
CA HIS A 50 1.65 4.24 3.82
C HIS A 50 0.67 4.40 2.64
N SER A 51 -0.03 3.32 2.29
CA SER A 51 -0.98 3.34 1.19
C SER A 51 -2.27 4.09 1.53
N PRO A 52 -3.02 4.55 0.52
CA PRO A 52 -4.32 5.19 0.73
C PRO A 52 -5.34 4.29 1.43
N ASP A 53 -5.18 2.99 1.36
CA ASP A 53 -6.12 2.03 1.95
C ASP A 53 -6.27 2.19 3.45
N ILE A 54 -5.23 2.65 4.15
CA ILE A 54 -5.29 2.92 5.59
C ILE A 54 -6.26 4.06 5.92
N LEU A 55 -6.46 4.98 4.99
CA LEU A 55 -7.44 6.07 5.12
C LEU A 55 -8.83 5.60 4.70
N VAL A 56 -8.91 4.95 3.55
CA VAL A 56 -10.17 4.50 2.92
C VAL A 56 -10.97 3.56 3.83
N GLN A 57 -10.30 2.73 4.62
CA GLN A 57 -10.95 1.81 5.55
C GLN A 57 -11.40 2.43 6.88
N GLN A 58 -11.05 3.69 7.15
CA GLN A 58 -11.46 4.39 8.37
C GLN A 58 -12.85 5.01 8.24
N ARG A 59 -13.55 5.13 9.37
CA ARG A 59 -14.80 5.91 9.51
C ARG A 59 -14.75 6.65 10.82
N LEU A 60 -14.13 7.84 10.79
CA LEU A 60 -13.82 8.61 11.99
C LEU A 60 -14.56 9.95 11.97
N THR A 61 -15.00 10.39 13.13
CA THR A 61 -15.52 11.75 13.31
C THR A 61 -14.43 12.79 13.04
N GLU A 62 -14.81 14.03 12.79
CA GLU A 62 -13.86 15.14 12.61
C GLU A 62 -12.89 15.26 13.79
N LYS A 63 -13.40 15.13 15.01
CA LYS A 63 -12.59 15.14 16.24
C LYS A 63 -11.54 14.01 16.24
N GLN A 64 -11.94 12.82 15.81
CA GLN A 64 -11.02 11.67 15.74
C GLN A 64 -10.00 11.84 14.59
N TRP A 65 -10.42 12.41 13.45
CA TRP A 65 -9.48 12.74 12.38
C TRP A 65 -8.48 13.80 12.82
N THR A 66 -8.92 14.84 13.54
CA THR A 66 -8.03 15.85 14.12
C THR A 66 -6.97 15.19 15.00
N ALA A 67 -7.39 14.37 15.95
CA ALA A 67 -6.46 13.66 16.84
C ALA A 67 -5.51 12.73 16.08
N ASN A 68 -5.99 12.09 15.00
CA ASN A 68 -5.19 11.21 14.17
C ASN A 68 -4.13 11.99 13.38
N VAL A 69 -4.51 13.09 12.71
CA VAL A 69 -3.59 13.97 11.98
C VAL A 69 -2.52 14.52 12.90
N GLU A 70 -2.89 15.02 14.08
CA GLU A 70 -1.95 15.52 15.09
C GLU A 70 -0.98 14.44 15.57
N LYS A 71 -1.46 13.22 15.74
CA LYS A 71 -0.60 12.07 16.06
C LYS A 71 0.42 11.80 14.95
N MET A 72 -0.02 11.80 13.68
CA MET A 72 0.89 11.61 12.55
C MET A 72 1.91 12.74 12.44
N MET A 73 1.52 13.99 12.70
CA MET A 73 2.45 15.13 12.75
C MET A 73 3.53 14.93 13.81
N ARG A 74 3.15 14.47 15.02
CA ARG A 74 4.12 14.13 16.06
C ARG A 74 5.08 13.00 15.66
N TRP A 75 4.67 12.14 14.74
CA TRP A 75 5.51 11.05 14.21
C TRP A 75 6.27 11.44 12.94
N GLY A 76 6.19 12.71 12.53
CA GLY A 76 6.98 13.26 11.44
C GLY A 76 6.26 13.40 10.10
N ALA A 77 4.94 13.28 10.06
CA ALA A 77 4.19 13.58 8.84
C ALA A 77 4.37 15.06 8.44
N ALA A 78 4.65 15.29 7.15
CA ALA A 78 4.90 16.62 6.61
C ALA A 78 3.58 17.38 6.38
N VAL A 79 2.88 17.72 7.45
CA VAL A 79 1.68 18.54 7.44
C VAL A 79 2.03 19.94 7.96
N ARG A 80 1.80 20.96 7.14
CA ARG A 80 1.92 22.36 7.59
C ARG A 80 0.69 22.74 8.40
N GLU A 81 0.86 23.57 9.40
CA GLU A 81 -0.26 24.01 10.26
C GLU A 81 -1.39 24.69 9.47
N GLU A 82 -1.05 25.46 8.43
CA GLU A 82 -2.03 26.09 7.54
C GLU A 82 -2.82 25.09 6.67
N ASP A 83 -2.28 23.93 6.37
CA ASP A 83 -2.93 22.89 5.56
C ASP A 83 -3.79 21.93 6.41
N LYS A 84 -3.53 21.86 7.69
CA LYS A 84 -4.19 20.94 8.63
C LYS A 84 -5.71 21.02 8.59
N PRO A 85 -6.36 22.21 8.60
CA PRO A 85 -7.82 22.29 8.52
C PRO A 85 -8.38 21.70 7.20
N ALA A 86 -7.71 21.93 6.07
CA ALA A 86 -8.15 21.41 4.78
C ALA A 86 -7.99 19.88 4.69
N ILE A 87 -6.94 19.33 5.28
CA ILE A 87 -6.70 17.89 5.38
C ILE A 87 -7.80 17.24 6.24
N ILE A 88 -8.08 17.80 7.42
CA ILE A 88 -9.10 17.28 8.33
C ILE A 88 -10.48 17.33 7.68
N ALA A 89 -10.84 18.45 7.04
CA ALA A 89 -12.12 18.60 6.34
C ALA A 89 -12.29 17.58 5.22
N TYR A 90 -11.23 17.31 4.44
CA TYR A 90 -11.23 16.27 3.40
C TYR A 90 -11.45 14.88 4.01
N LEU A 91 -10.70 14.52 5.04
CA LEU A 91 -10.79 13.22 5.69
C LEU A 91 -12.16 12.99 6.34
N ALA A 92 -12.67 13.97 7.07
CA ALA A 92 -13.99 13.89 7.71
C ALA A 92 -15.12 13.83 6.67
N GLY A 93 -15.00 14.56 5.56
CA GLY A 93 -16.01 14.59 4.51
C GLY A 93 -16.09 13.30 3.71
N HIS A 94 -14.97 12.63 3.45
CA HIS A 94 -14.93 11.41 2.67
C HIS A 94 -14.92 10.12 3.50
N PHE A 95 -14.40 10.18 4.71
CA PHE A 95 -14.20 9.02 5.60
C PHE A 95 -14.77 9.27 7.00
N GLY A 96 -15.86 10.01 7.05
CA GLY A 96 -16.66 10.20 8.26
C GLY A 96 -17.62 9.04 8.53
N PRO A 97 -18.26 9.00 9.71
CA PRO A 97 -19.18 7.91 10.10
C PRO A 97 -20.36 7.72 9.15
N GLU A 98 -20.79 8.80 8.48
CA GLU A 98 -21.93 8.78 7.54
C GLU A 98 -21.57 8.18 6.17
N ASN A 99 -20.29 8.01 5.87
CA ASN A 99 -19.85 7.48 4.59
C ASN A 99 -19.94 5.94 4.59
N LYS A 100 -20.45 5.36 3.51
CA LYS A 100 -20.51 3.91 3.36
C LYS A 100 -19.10 3.31 3.40
N PHE A 101 -18.97 2.24 4.16
CA PHE A 101 -17.76 1.43 4.14
C PHE A 101 -17.82 0.48 2.94
N THR A 102 -16.80 0.54 2.10
CA THR A 102 -16.60 -0.44 1.02
C THR A 102 -15.40 -1.31 1.40
N PRO A 103 -15.60 -2.59 1.72
CA PRO A 103 -14.49 -3.48 2.03
C PRO A 103 -13.51 -3.55 0.87
N ILE A 104 -12.22 -3.57 1.18
CA ILE A 104 -11.19 -3.84 0.18
C ILE A 104 -11.37 -5.28 -0.30
N ALA A 105 -11.59 -5.46 -1.59
CA ALA A 105 -11.66 -6.79 -2.17
C ALA A 105 -10.26 -7.43 -2.09
N THR A 106 -10.09 -8.33 -1.16
CA THR A 106 -8.91 -9.19 -1.10
C THR A 106 -9.11 -10.33 -2.09
N ARG A 107 -8.14 -10.53 -3.00
CA ARG A 107 -8.15 -11.71 -3.85
C ARG A 107 -7.86 -12.94 -2.97
N PRO A 108 -8.68 -14.00 -3.00
CA PRO A 108 -8.34 -15.24 -2.31
C PRO A 108 -6.98 -15.72 -2.79
N VAL A 109 -6.09 -16.02 -1.85
CA VAL A 109 -4.85 -16.72 -2.19
C VAL A 109 -5.28 -18.09 -2.69
N GLY A 110 -5.09 -18.38 -3.98
CA GLY A 110 -5.40 -19.67 -4.56
C GLY A 110 -4.68 -20.78 -3.78
N ARG A 111 -5.44 -21.77 -3.39
CA ARG A 111 -4.91 -23.03 -2.80
C ARG A 111 -4.28 -23.86 -3.90
#